data_c40a3c6ca3ca6434a455bf9da51f4534
#
_entry.id   c40a3c6ca3ca6434a455bf9da51f4534
#
_cell.length_a   1.000
_cell.length_b   1.000
_cell.length_c   1.000
_cell.angle_alpha   90.00
_cell.angle_beta   90.00
_cell.angle_gamma   90.00
#
_symmetry.space_group_name_H-M   'P 1'
#
loop_
_entity.id
_entity.type
_entity.pdbx_description
1 polymer ?
#
loop_
_entity_poly.entity_id
_entity_poly.type
_entity_poly.pdbx_seq_one_letter_code
_entity_poly.pdbx_strand_id
1 'polypeptide(L)'
;GLGDVYKRQDWALRYDVSDRLSGRISDLSWTPISPIVENFNFFISPQESKGFTHKFAGDRKIYEFKTSAYVNDEVNRFAKHCLDHTELGEDLVTDFLSLTYYAGTFDHKPVAEVPVELQDTYVRLDLELAELITMLEKKIGAGRFLLVVTSTGYTDDEITDFSKYRIPTGTFSVTRASALLNMYLMAVYGQGQYVETEFGSQLFLNQKLIEDKQLNLSDVLTRAQAFLIQMAGVKDVYTSQRLALSAGETEIRRLRNSFNQMRSGDIFIEVSPGWKVVNEETHEQTLERASYVGFPIFFFGCNVRPETIKTPVTVDCIAPTVARFMRIRAPNACSAAPLSAVR
;
A
#
# COMPACT_ATOMS: atom_id res chain seq x y z
N GLY A 1 -9.85 28.62 -1.53
CA GLY A 1 -10.42 27.81 -2.60
C GLY A 1 -9.78 26.45 -2.72
N LEU A 2 -10.46 25.51 -3.34
CA LEU A 2 -9.97 24.13 -3.54
C LEU A 2 -8.60 24.03 -4.24
N GLY A 3 -8.13 25.10 -4.88
CA GLY A 3 -6.81 25.18 -5.52
C GLY A 3 -5.63 25.16 -4.55
N ASP A 4 -5.81 25.54 -3.30
CA ASP A 4 -4.71 25.59 -2.33
C ASP A 4 -4.43 24.24 -1.67
N VAL A 5 -5.38 23.31 -1.71
CA VAL A 5 -5.23 21.95 -1.16
C VAL A 5 -4.18 21.13 -1.92
N TYR A 6 -3.88 21.48 -3.17
CA TYR A 6 -2.93 20.75 -4.03
C TYR A 6 -1.61 21.49 -4.26
N LYS A 7 -1.44 22.68 -3.73
CA LYS A 7 -0.15 23.36 -3.81
C LYS A 7 0.82 22.75 -2.83
N ARG A 8 2.00 22.33 -3.30
CA ARG A 8 3.12 22.07 -2.42
C ARG A 8 3.35 23.30 -1.56
N GLN A 9 3.21 23.12 -0.26
CA GLN A 9 3.43 24.21 0.68
C GLN A 9 4.93 24.54 0.73
N ASP A 10 5.27 25.78 0.98
CA ASP A 10 6.66 26.27 1.00
C ASP A 10 7.57 25.48 1.94
N TRP A 11 7.02 24.97 3.06
CA TRP A 11 7.79 24.14 3.99
C TRP A 11 8.27 22.82 3.36
N ALA A 12 7.44 22.16 2.55
CA ALA A 12 7.81 20.94 1.85
C ALA A 12 8.91 21.19 0.80
N LEU A 13 8.82 22.33 0.09
CA LEU A 13 9.86 22.74 -0.85
C LEU A 13 11.18 23.05 -0.14
N ARG A 14 11.14 23.65 1.05
CA ARG A 14 12.33 23.91 1.85
C ARG A 14 13.01 22.62 2.29
N TYR A 15 12.25 21.58 2.67
CA TYR A 15 12.80 20.27 2.99
C TYR A 15 13.55 19.67 1.79
N ASP A 16 12.95 19.74 0.60
CA ASP A 16 13.58 19.27 -0.64
C ASP A 16 14.91 20.00 -0.95
N VAL A 17 15.09 21.24 -0.53
CA VAL A 17 16.31 22.02 -0.78
C VAL A 17 17.36 21.80 0.30
N SER A 18 16.98 21.83 1.58
CA SER A 18 17.92 21.79 2.71
C SER A 18 18.37 20.39 3.10
N ASP A 19 17.50 19.39 2.90
CA ASP A 19 17.66 18.05 3.48
C ASP A 19 17.44 16.93 2.44
N ARG A 20 17.71 17.22 1.20
CA ARG A 20 17.45 16.34 0.06
C ARG A 20 18.01 14.94 0.27
N LEU A 21 17.12 13.95 0.31
CA LEU A 21 17.49 12.55 0.45
C LEU A 21 18.54 12.11 -0.59
N SER A 22 18.41 12.58 -1.84
CA SER A 22 19.35 12.24 -2.91
C SER A 22 20.80 12.64 -2.64
N GLY A 23 21.03 13.65 -1.79
CA GLY A 23 22.38 14.08 -1.37
C GLY A 23 22.94 13.26 -0.22
N ARG A 24 22.10 12.63 0.60
CA ARG A 24 22.49 11.89 1.81
C ARG A 24 22.53 10.37 1.61
N ILE A 25 21.70 9.85 0.70
CA ILE A 25 21.46 8.41 0.54
C ILE A 25 22.73 7.60 0.27
N SER A 26 23.69 8.18 -0.47
CA SER A 26 24.95 7.50 -0.84
C SER A 26 25.91 7.34 0.33
N ASP A 27 25.74 8.12 1.40
CA ASP A 27 26.55 8.07 2.61
C ASP A 27 25.98 7.12 3.66
N LEU A 28 24.74 6.64 3.45
CA LEU A 28 24.09 5.74 4.35
C LEU A 28 24.61 4.31 4.18
N SER A 29 24.80 3.64 5.31
CA SER A 29 25.13 2.23 5.38
C SER A 29 24.26 1.55 6.41
N TRP A 30 23.40 0.64 5.98
CA TRP A 30 22.51 -0.08 6.87
C TRP A 30 23.18 -1.34 7.39
N THR A 31 23.37 -1.39 8.69
CA THR A 31 23.85 -2.53 9.45
C THR A 31 22.89 -2.81 10.61
N PRO A 32 22.87 -3.98 11.22
CA PRO A 32 22.05 -4.25 12.40
C PRO A 32 22.28 -3.20 13.49
N ILE A 33 21.19 -2.70 14.09
CA ILE A 33 21.26 -1.68 15.16
C ILE A 33 21.96 -2.20 16.40
N SER A 34 21.92 -3.52 16.62
CA SER A 34 22.53 -4.18 17.77
C SER A 34 22.90 -5.62 17.43
N PRO A 35 24.01 -6.16 17.99
CA PRO A 35 24.30 -7.59 17.92
C PRO A 35 23.20 -8.49 18.50
N ILE A 36 22.31 -7.95 19.35
CA ILE A 36 21.15 -8.67 19.91
C ILE A 36 20.16 -9.01 18.79
N VAL A 37 20.02 -8.17 17.79
CA VAL A 37 19.13 -8.42 16.64
C VAL A 37 19.56 -9.70 15.91
N GLU A 38 20.86 -9.97 15.82
CA GLU A 38 21.41 -11.18 15.21
C GLU A 38 21.10 -12.45 16.00
N ASN A 39 20.78 -12.32 17.29
CA ASN A 39 20.55 -13.44 18.20
C ASN A 39 19.06 -13.67 18.55
N PHE A 40 18.16 -12.91 17.97
CA PHE A 40 16.72 -13.02 18.26
C PHE A 40 16.08 -14.09 17.39
N ASN A 41 15.58 -15.17 18.01
CA ASN A 41 15.08 -16.37 17.34
C ASN A 41 13.64 -16.26 16.79
N PHE A 42 13.10 -15.10 16.51
CA PHE A 42 11.72 -15.00 16.00
C PHE A 42 11.58 -15.49 14.56
N PHE A 43 12.60 -15.23 13.74
CA PHE A 43 12.58 -15.56 12.31
C PHE A 43 13.76 -16.41 11.86
N ILE A 44 14.76 -16.65 12.74
CA ILE A 44 16.05 -17.24 12.38
C ILE A 44 16.38 -18.39 13.32
N SER A 45 16.91 -19.49 12.79
CA SER A 45 17.56 -20.49 13.63
C SER A 45 18.90 -19.94 14.14
N PRO A 46 19.34 -20.30 15.37
CA PRO A 46 20.58 -19.80 15.98
C PRO A 46 21.85 -20.01 15.16
N GLN A 47 21.80 -20.86 14.13
CA GLN A 47 22.93 -21.24 13.29
C GLN A 47 23.08 -20.38 12.03
N GLU A 48 22.12 -19.51 11.73
CA GLU A 48 22.04 -18.75 10.47
C GLU A 48 22.18 -17.23 10.63
N SER A 49 22.41 -16.72 11.83
CA SER A 49 22.54 -15.27 12.08
C SER A 49 23.87 -14.75 11.51
N LYS A 50 23.82 -14.22 10.30
CA LYS A 50 24.92 -13.46 9.72
C LYS A 50 24.55 -11.99 9.71
N GLY A 51 25.43 -11.14 10.27
CA GLY A 51 25.29 -9.70 10.12
C GLY A 51 25.25 -9.31 8.63
N PHE A 52 24.59 -8.19 8.34
CA PHE A 52 24.50 -7.66 6.98
C PHE A 52 25.07 -6.25 6.91
N THR A 53 25.41 -5.81 5.70
CA THR A 53 25.78 -4.43 5.40
C THR A 53 25.26 -4.08 4.02
N HIS A 54 24.33 -3.12 3.94
CA HIS A 54 23.78 -2.60 2.69
C HIS A 54 24.21 -1.14 2.50
N LYS A 55 24.73 -0.83 1.32
CA LYS A 55 25.05 0.53 0.87
C LYS A 55 24.14 0.87 -0.30
N PHE A 56 23.57 2.07 -0.27
CA PHE A 56 22.64 2.53 -1.30
C PHE A 56 23.40 3.24 -2.42
N ALA A 57 23.73 2.50 -3.48
CA ALA A 57 24.52 3.00 -4.61
C ALA A 57 23.95 2.50 -5.96
N GLY A 58 24.34 3.17 -7.06
CA GLY A 58 23.90 2.84 -8.41
C GLY A 58 22.45 3.24 -8.72
N ASP A 59 21.90 2.68 -9.78
CA ASP A 59 20.60 3.09 -10.34
C ASP A 59 19.41 2.68 -9.46
N ARG A 60 19.57 1.61 -8.69
CA ARG A 60 18.53 1.09 -7.80
C ARG A 60 18.55 1.65 -6.37
N LYS A 61 19.47 2.57 -6.05
CA LYS A 61 19.67 3.08 -4.68
C LYS A 61 18.41 3.61 -4.00
N ILE A 62 17.53 4.30 -4.73
CA ILE A 62 16.27 4.82 -4.19
C ILE A 62 15.29 3.67 -3.89
N TYR A 63 15.25 2.68 -4.75
CA TYR A 63 14.39 1.52 -4.57
C TYR A 63 14.84 0.68 -3.35
N GLU A 64 16.12 0.36 -3.26
CA GLU A 64 16.71 -0.35 -2.12
C GLU A 64 16.52 0.42 -0.81
N PHE A 65 16.67 1.75 -0.85
CA PHE A 65 16.38 2.60 0.31
C PHE A 65 14.92 2.51 0.75
N LYS A 66 13.97 2.57 -0.19
CA LYS A 66 12.52 2.47 0.10
C LYS A 66 12.11 1.14 0.73
N THR A 67 12.87 0.07 0.49
CA THR A 67 12.64 -1.26 1.06
C THR A 67 13.56 -1.58 2.25
N SER A 68 14.24 -0.57 2.79
CA SER A 68 15.08 -0.67 3.99
C SER A 68 14.41 -0.05 5.22
N ALA A 69 14.92 -0.37 6.41
CA ALA A 69 14.48 0.25 7.65
C ALA A 69 14.66 1.78 7.67
N TYR A 70 15.66 2.29 6.94
CA TYR A 70 15.99 3.72 6.91
C TYR A 70 14.94 4.61 6.24
N VAL A 71 14.03 4.04 5.45
CA VAL A 71 12.89 4.82 4.93
C VAL A 71 11.98 5.32 6.06
N ASN A 72 11.90 4.59 7.16
CA ASN A 72 11.08 4.96 8.32
C ASN A 72 11.65 6.17 9.06
N ASP A 73 12.98 6.26 9.20
CA ASP A 73 13.66 7.46 9.69
C ASP A 73 13.34 8.69 8.80
N GLU A 74 13.38 8.52 7.49
CA GLU A 74 13.05 9.61 6.56
C GLU A 74 11.58 10.05 6.66
N VAL A 75 10.66 9.12 6.89
CA VAL A 75 9.24 9.44 7.14
C VAL A 75 9.12 10.28 8.40
N ASN A 76 9.79 9.91 9.51
CA ASN A 76 9.78 10.67 10.75
C ASN A 76 10.43 12.05 10.61
N ARG A 77 11.56 12.13 9.91
CA ARG A 77 12.23 13.42 9.63
C ARG A 77 11.31 14.37 8.88
N PHE A 78 10.63 13.87 7.85
CA PHE A 78 9.69 14.67 7.08
C PHE A 78 8.44 15.04 7.89
N ALA A 79 7.91 14.10 8.71
CA ALA A 79 6.79 14.37 9.61
C ALA A 79 7.15 15.45 10.64
N LYS A 80 8.34 15.37 11.23
CA LYS A 80 8.87 16.38 12.15
C LYS A 80 8.97 17.75 11.46
N HIS A 81 9.55 17.79 10.27
CA HIS A 81 9.64 19.03 9.51
C HIS A 81 8.25 19.63 9.21
N CYS A 82 7.29 18.80 8.88
CA CYS A 82 5.89 19.21 8.71
C CYS A 82 5.34 19.82 10.00
N LEU A 83 5.46 19.12 11.12
CA LEU A 83 4.99 19.58 12.42
C LEU A 83 5.65 20.90 12.87
N ASP A 84 6.95 21.06 12.62
CA ASP A 84 7.69 22.26 13.01
C ASP A 84 7.36 23.50 12.16
N HIS A 85 6.83 23.32 10.96
CA HIS A 85 6.56 24.41 10.00
C HIS A 85 5.08 24.58 9.63
N THR A 86 4.19 23.91 10.35
CA THR A 86 2.74 24.04 10.19
C THR A 86 2.06 24.23 11.53
N GLU A 87 0.82 24.69 11.51
CA GLU A 87 -0.02 24.89 12.70
C GLU A 87 -0.81 23.63 13.08
N LEU A 88 -0.37 22.44 12.61
CA LEU A 88 -1.05 21.17 12.92
C LEU A 88 -1.16 20.94 14.42
N GLY A 89 -2.39 20.75 14.92
CA GLY A 89 -2.72 20.53 16.32
C GLY A 89 -2.67 21.75 17.20
N GLU A 90 -2.52 22.97 16.67
CA GLU A 90 -2.41 24.22 17.45
C GLU A 90 -3.76 24.88 17.67
N ASP A 91 -4.74 24.68 16.80
CA ASP A 91 -6.08 25.26 16.91
C ASP A 91 -7.13 24.30 17.52
N LEU A 92 -8.42 24.63 17.37
CA LEU A 92 -9.55 23.83 17.84
C LEU A 92 -10.13 22.90 16.77
N VAL A 93 -9.63 22.98 15.55
CA VAL A 93 -10.03 22.10 14.45
C VAL A 93 -9.15 20.85 14.49
N THR A 94 -9.76 19.68 14.37
CA THR A 94 -8.98 18.44 14.38
C THR A 94 -8.29 18.22 13.06
N ASP A 95 -6.97 18.19 13.08
CA ASP A 95 -6.13 17.84 11.94
C ASP A 95 -6.02 16.34 11.75
N PHE A 96 -5.63 15.94 10.54
CA PHE A 96 -5.36 14.55 10.18
C PHE A 96 -4.00 14.43 9.52
N LEU A 97 -3.09 13.69 10.14
CA LEU A 97 -1.78 13.35 9.60
C LEU A 97 -1.73 11.86 9.30
N SER A 98 -1.46 11.50 8.04
CA SER A 98 -1.29 10.11 7.62
C SER A 98 0.16 9.84 7.27
N LEU A 99 0.75 8.84 7.92
CA LEU A 99 2.13 8.39 7.70
C LEU A 99 2.11 6.93 7.26
N THR A 100 2.99 6.57 6.34
CA THR A 100 3.15 5.19 5.89
C THR A 100 4.58 4.77 6.16
N TYR A 101 4.73 3.74 7.01
CA TYR A 101 6.01 3.12 7.33
C TYR A 101 6.18 1.81 6.57
N TYR A 102 7.42 1.46 6.29
CA TYR A 102 7.77 0.19 5.68
C TYR A 102 8.10 -0.85 6.75
N ALA A 103 7.42 -1.99 6.70
CA ALA A 103 7.64 -3.13 7.59
C ALA A 103 7.76 -4.46 6.82
N GLY A 104 8.20 -4.40 5.57
CA GLY A 104 8.41 -5.54 4.70
C GLY A 104 9.87 -6.01 4.65
N THR A 105 10.13 -6.98 3.78
CA THR A 105 11.46 -7.54 3.55
C THR A 105 12.30 -6.63 2.64
N PHE A 106 13.60 -6.58 2.90
CA PHE A 106 14.52 -5.83 2.05
C PHE A 106 14.51 -6.33 0.61
N ASP A 107 14.39 -5.40 -0.34
CA ASP A 107 14.34 -5.66 -1.78
C ASP A 107 13.24 -6.67 -2.18
N HIS A 108 12.17 -6.77 -1.38
CA HIS A 108 11.07 -7.74 -1.53
C HIS A 108 11.53 -9.20 -1.64
N LYS A 109 12.69 -9.52 -1.07
CA LYS A 109 13.20 -10.88 -1.03
C LYS A 109 12.40 -11.75 -0.07
N PRO A 110 12.39 -13.08 -0.27
CA PRO A 110 11.81 -13.99 0.69
C PRO A 110 12.39 -13.81 2.10
N VAL A 111 11.57 -13.96 3.14
CA VAL A 111 12.01 -13.79 4.55
C VAL A 111 13.22 -14.69 4.86
N ALA A 112 13.27 -15.90 4.29
CA ALA A 112 14.38 -16.83 4.48
C ALA A 112 15.74 -16.30 3.98
N GLU A 113 15.76 -15.34 3.05
CA GLU A 113 16.98 -14.75 2.51
C GLU A 113 17.46 -13.51 3.29
N VAL A 114 16.53 -12.78 3.91
CA VAL A 114 16.78 -11.50 4.59
C VAL A 114 16.14 -11.44 5.99
N PRO A 115 16.29 -12.50 6.81
CA PRO A 115 15.59 -12.56 8.10
C PRO A 115 16.12 -11.55 9.11
N VAL A 116 17.42 -11.24 9.09
CA VAL A 116 18.05 -10.28 10.02
C VAL A 116 17.65 -8.85 9.67
N GLU A 117 17.60 -8.53 8.38
CA GLU A 117 17.12 -7.24 7.88
C GLU A 117 15.66 -6.99 8.29
N LEU A 118 14.80 -7.99 8.14
CA LEU A 118 13.40 -7.87 8.57
C LEU A 118 13.29 -7.62 10.06
N GLN A 119 14.05 -8.34 10.87
CA GLN A 119 14.08 -8.19 12.32
C GLN A 119 14.59 -6.80 12.73
N ASP A 120 15.68 -6.34 12.11
CA ASP A 120 16.23 -4.98 12.34
C ASP A 120 15.20 -3.89 11.92
N THR A 121 14.46 -4.13 10.84
CA THR A 121 13.39 -3.23 10.39
C THR A 121 12.31 -3.06 11.46
N TYR A 122 11.87 -4.13 12.11
CA TYR A 122 10.88 -4.04 13.18
C TYR A 122 11.42 -3.36 14.44
N VAL A 123 12.66 -3.65 14.83
CA VAL A 123 13.29 -2.99 16.00
C VAL A 123 13.43 -1.48 15.76
N ARG A 124 13.86 -1.08 14.55
CA ARG A 124 13.96 0.34 14.19
C ARG A 124 12.58 1.00 14.10
N LEU A 125 11.59 0.31 13.53
CA LEU A 125 10.23 0.83 13.44
C LEU A 125 9.64 1.12 14.84
N ASP A 126 9.91 0.26 15.82
CA ASP A 126 9.50 0.49 17.21
C ASP A 126 10.13 1.78 17.76
N LEU A 127 11.42 2.00 17.52
CA LEU A 127 12.11 3.24 17.91
C LEU A 127 11.54 4.48 17.21
N GLU A 128 11.26 4.37 15.91
CA GLU A 128 10.66 5.46 15.13
C GLU A 128 9.25 5.83 15.65
N LEU A 129 8.44 4.84 16.00
CA LEU A 129 7.13 5.08 16.59
C LEU A 129 7.23 5.72 17.98
N ALA A 130 8.20 5.32 18.80
CA ALA A 130 8.47 5.94 20.10
C ALA A 130 8.92 7.41 19.94
N GLU A 131 9.76 7.71 18.95
CA GLU A 131 10.16 9.08 18.63
C GLU A 131 8.98 9.91 18.15
N LEU A 132 8.14 9.37 17.24
CA LEU A 132 6.92 10.04 16.77
C LEU A 132 6.00 10.40 17.95
N ILE A 133 5.73 9.47 18.85
CA ILE A 133 4.90 9.72 20.04
C ILE A 133 5.51 10.86 20.87
N THR A 134 6.80 10.81 21.12
CA THR A 134 7.52 11.85 21.88
C THR A 134 7.41 13.23 21.23
N MET A 135 7.54 13.28 19.90
CA MET A 135 7.38 14.53 19.14
C MET A 135 5.94 15.08 19.27
N LEU A 136 4.93 14.21 19.13
CA LEU A 136 3.53 14.60 19.24
C LEU A 136 3.20 15.08 20.67
N GLU A 137 3.65 14.40 21.69
CA GLU A 137 3.46 14.80 23.08
C GLU A 137 4.10 16.16 23.38
N LYS A 138 5.29 16.41 22.85
CA LYS A 138 6.00 17.68 23.03
C LYS A 138 5.33 18.84 22.28
N LYS A 139 4.89 18.62 21.03
CA LYS A 139 4.30 19.67 20.18
C LYS A 139 2.85 19.95 20.56
N ILE A 140 2.04 18.91 20.68
CA ILE A 140 0.58 18.99 20.79
C ILE A 140 0.14 18.86 22.26
N GLY A 141 0.86 18.06 23.01
CA GLY A 141 0.55 17.73 24.40
C GLY A 141 -0.05 16.33 24.55
N ALA A 142 0.36 15.64 25.61
CA ALA A 142 -0.17 14.32 25.95
C ALA A 142 -1.70 14.39 26.10
N GLY A 143 -2.41 13.43 25.50
CA GLY A 143 -3.87 13.37 25.56
C GLY A 143 -4.63 14.32 24.63
N ARG A 144 -3.95 15.05 23.73
CA ARG A 144 -4.58 15.90 22.72
C ARG A 144 -4.56 15.30 21.32
N PHE A 145 -3.99 14.14 21.12
CA PHE A 145 -3.98 13.43 19.83
C PHE A 145 -4.47 11.99 20.00
N LEU A 146 -4.94 11.43 18.90
CA LEU A 146 -5.23 10.01 18.72
C LEU A 146 -4.26 9.44 17.69
N LEU A 147 -3.44 8.48 18.08
CA LEU A 147 -2.61 7.70 17.20
C LEU A 147 -3.32 6.39 16.85
N VAL A 148 -3.46 6.10 15.56
CA VAL A 148 -4.00 4.83 15.04
C VAL A 148 -2.91 4.15 14.25
N VAL A 149 -2.46 2.98 14.70
CA VAL A 149 -1.45 2.17 14.00
C VAL A 149 -2.09 0.90 13.50
N THR A 150 -1.95 0.63 12.22
CA THR A 150 -2.50 -0.57 11.58
C THR A 150 -1.64 -0.98 10.40
N SER A 151 -1.82 -2.20 9.92
CA SER A 151 -1.15 -2.74 8.74
C SER A 151 -2.06 -2.67 7.52
N THR A 152 -1.48 -2.82 6.33
CA THR A 152 -2.20 -3.01 5.07
C THR A 152 -2.68 -4.45 4.89
N GLY A 153 -2.17 -5.39 5.72
CA GLY A 153 -2.50 -6.82 5.63
C GLY A 153 -1.77 -7.56 4.52
N TYR A 154 -0.81 -6.94 3.85
CA TYR A 154 0.04 -7.63 2.88
C TYR A 154 1.15 -8.40 3.57
N THR A 155 1.47 -9.57 3.02
CA THR A 155 2.64 -10.37 3.37
C THR A 155 3.10 -11.11 2.13
N ASP A 156 4.40 -11.20 1.93
CA ASP A 156 5.01 -11.87 0.78
C ASP A 156 5.16 -13.39 1.01
N ASP A 157 4.91 -13.86 2.24
CA ASP A 157 5.05 -15.27 2.58
C ASP A 157 3.75 -16.04 2.36
N GLU A 158 3.86 -17.20 1.71
CA GLU A 158 2.79 -18.19 1.60
C GLU A 158 3.09 -19.36 2.55
N ILE A 159 2.12 -19.60 3.44
CA ILE A 159 2.21 -20.72 4.40
C ILE A 159 1.79 -22.03 3.73
N THR A 160 0.97 -21.96 2.66
CA THR A 160 0.39 -23.13 2.01
C THR A 160 1.20 -23.51 0.78
N ASP A 161 1.78 -24.70 0.80
CA ASP A 161 2.40 -25.29 -0.39
C ASP A 161 1.32 -25.84 -1.32
N PHE A 162 0.89 -25.01 -2.26
CA PHE A 162 -0.16 -25.34 -3.24
C PHE A 162 0.23 -26.51 -4.16
N SER A 163 1.54 -26.79 -4.33
CA SER A 163 2.01 -27.89 -5.17
C SER A 163 1.57 -29.25 -4.66
N LYS A 164 1.46 -29.42 -3.32
CA LYS A 164 0.93 -30.61 -2.67
C LYS A 164 -0.50 -30.93 -3.06
N TYR A 165 -1.26 -29.91 -3.39
CA TYR A 165 -2.68 -30.03 -3.78
C TYR A 165 -2.86 -30.00 -5.30
N ARG A 166 -1.78 -30.00 -6.09
CA ARG A 166 -1.79 -29.86 -7.55
C ARG A 166 -2.55 -28.61 -8.04
N ILE A 167 -2.56 -27.56 -7.24
CA ILE A 167 -3.14 -26.28 -7.60
C ILE A 167 -2.08 -25.51 -8.40
N PRO A 168 -2.38 -25.10 -9.64
CA PRO A 168 -1.40 -24.36 -10.45
C PRO A 168 -1.13 -22.99 -9.82
N THR A 169 0.15 -22.66 -9.69
CA THR A 169 0.63 -21.36 -9.21
C THR A 169 1.67 -20.83 -10.20
N GLY A 170 1.94 -19.55 -10.11
CA GLY A 170 2.91 -18.91 -11.00
C GLY A 170 3.06 -17.42 -10.73
N THR A 171 3.63 -16.74 -11.69
CA THR A 171 3.74 -15.27 -11.69
C THR A 171 2.85 -14.69 -12.77
N PHE A 172 2.16 -13.61 -12.44
CA PHE A 172 1.33 -12.83 -13.36
C PHE A 172 1.87 -11.40 -13.47
N SER A 173 2.20 -10.98 -14.69
CA SER A 173 2.65 -9.62 -14.96
C SER A 173 1.51 -8.81 -15.59
N VAL A 174 1.09 -7.74 -14.88
CA VAL A 174 0.06 -6.83 -15.39
C VAL A 174 0.56 -6.08 -16.62
N THR A 175 1.83 -5.70 -16.66
CA THR A 175 2.47 -5.04 -17.79
C THR A 175 2.43 -5.90 -19.05
N ARG A 176 2.72 -7.21 -18.94
CA ARG A 176 2.58 -8.14 -20.07
C ARG A 176 1.13 -8.30 -20.51
N ALA A 177 0.21 -8.41 -19.56
CA ALA A 177 -1.21 -8.52 -19.87
C ALA A 177 -1.72 -7.27 -20.59
N SER A 178 -1.30 -6.08 -20.16
CA SER A 178 -1.55 -4.79 -20.80
C SER A 178 -1.05 -4.75 -22.26
N ALA A 179 0.21 -5.13 -22.47
CA ALA A 179 0.83 -5.16 -23.79
C ALA A 179 0.11 -6.15 -24.74
N LEU A 180 -0.20 -7.36 -24.26
CA LEU A 180 -0.91 -8.37 -25.05
C LEU A 180 -2.34 -7.93 -25.38
N LEU A 181 -3.05 -7.32 -24.42
CA LEU A 181 -4.37 -6.75 -24.66
C LEU A 181 -4.31 -5.64 -25.71
N ASN A 182 -3.32 -4.75 -25.64
CA ASN A 182 -3.14 -3.70 -26.63
C ASN A 182 -2.93 -4.28 -28.03
N MET A 183 -2.07 -5.30 -28.17
CA MET A 183 -1.86 -6.01 -29.45
C MET A 183 -3.15 -6.64 -29.98
N TYR A 184 -3.93 -7.28 -29.09
CA TYR A 184 -5.22 -7.85 -29.47
C TYR A 184 -6.20 -6.79 -29.98
N LEU A 185 -6.35 -5.68 -29.25
CA LEU A 185 -7.24 -4.58 -29.63
C LEU A 185 -6.78 -3.91 -30.95
N MET A 186 -5.47 -3.81 -31.18
CA MET A 186 -4.91 -3.36 -32.47
C MET A 186 -5.28 -4.29 -33.61
N ALA A 187 -5.27 -5.59 -33.40
CA ALA A 187 -5.67 -6.57 -34.43
C ALA A 187 -7.16 -6.45 -34.76
N VAL A 188 -8.00 -6.12 -33.76
CA VAL A 188 -9.45 -6.00 -33.93
C VAL A 188 -9.87 -4.65 -34.52
N TYR A 189 -9.30 -3.55 -34.01
CA TYR A 189 -9.76 -2.18 -34.32
C TYR A 189 -8.76 -1.33 -35.11
N GLY A 190 -7.64 -1.93 -35.51
CA GLY A 190 -6.57 -1.25 -36.24
C GLY A 190 -5.57 -0.55 -35.34
N GLN A 191 -4.54 0.03 -35.92
CA GLN A 191 -3.40 0.62 -35.24
C GLN A 191 -3.82 1.67 -34.18
N GLY A 192 -3.19 1.62 -33.00
CA GLY A 192 -3.38 2.57 -31.92
C GLY A 192 -2.99 2.01 -30.55
N GLN A 193 -2.79 2.88 -29.59
CA GLN A 193 -2.53 2.51 -28.18
C GLN A 193 -3.84 2.57 -27.41
N TYR A 194 -4.53 1.43 -27.28
CA TYR A 194 -5.82 1.31 -26.62
C TYR A 194 -5.71 1.21 -25.11
N VAL A 195 -4.62 0.63 -24.59
CA VAL A 195 -4.32 0.65 -23.17
C VAL A 195 -3.33 1.79 -22.92
N GLU A 196 -3.74 2.80 -22.18
CA GLU A 196 -2.95 4.00 -21.91
C GLU A 196 -1.91 3.73 -20.84
N THR A 197 -2.32 3.10 -19.74
CA THR A 197 -1.45 2.78 -18.59
C THR A 197 -2.05 1.67 -17.74
N GLU A 198 -1.24 1.15 -16.80
CA GLU A 198 -1.67 0.24 -15.75
C GLU A 198 -1.24 0.75 -14.37
N PHE A 199 -2.00 0.39 -13.35
CA PHE A 199 -1.66 0.66 -11.95
C PHE A 199 -2.21 -0.45 -11.05
N GLY A 200 -1.33 -1.15 -10.34
CA GLY A 200 -1.70 -2.36 -9.59
C GLY A 200 -2.31 -3.40 -10.54
N SER A 201 -3.51 -3.87 -10.22
CA SER A 201 -4.26 -4.81 -11.08
C SER A 201 -5.27 -4.11 -12.01
N GLN A 202 -5.13 -2.81 -12.25
CA GLN A 202 -6.04 -2.01 -13.04
C GLN A 202 -5.42 -1.63 -14.37
N LEU A 203 -6.22 -1.66 -15.44
CA LEU A 203 -5.86 -1.15 -16.76
C LEU A 203 -6.73 0.06 -17.10
N PHE A 204 -6.10 1.09 -17.63
CA PHE A 204 -6.74 2.32 -18.09
C PHE A 204 -6.76 2.34 -19.60
N LEU A 205 -7.94 2.47 -20.18
CA LEU A 205 -8.10 2.54 -21.64
C LEU A 205 -7.93 3.98 -22.13
N ASN A 206 -7.40 4.12 -23.33
CA ASN A 206 -7.30 5.40 -24.01
C ASN A 206 -8.69 5.82 -24.54
N GLN A 207 -9.46 6.48 -23.68
CA GLN A 207 -10.83 6.92 -23.98
C GLN A 207 -10.86 7.81 -25.23
N LYS A 208 -9.87 8.72 -25.37
CA LYS A 208 -9.78 9.61 -26.52
C LYS A 208 -9.63 8.85 -27.83
N LEU A 209 -8.75 7.85 -27.87
CA LEU A 209 -8.58 7.02 -29.07
C LEU A 209 -9.86 6.25 -29.42
N ILE A 210 -10.58 5.75 -28.41
CA ILE A 210 -11.84 5.02 -28.57
C ILE A 210 -12.90 5.95 -29.17
N GLU A 211 -13.01 7.18 -28.66
CA GLU A 211 -13.91 8.22 -29.17
C GLU A 211 -13.52 8.66 -30.58
N ASP A 212 -12.26 8.98 -30.86
CA ASP A 212 -11.77 9.42 -32.17
C ASP A 212 -12.04 8.37 -33.26
N LYS A 213 -11.98 7.09 -32.89
CA LYS A 213 -12.30 5.97 -33.79
C LYS A 213 -13.79 5.62 -33.82
N GLN A 214 -14.63 6.32 -33.08
CA GLN A 214 -16.07 6.06 -32.97
C GLN A 214 -16.41 4.62 -32.55
N LEU A 215 -15.57 4.03 -31.69
CA LEU A 215 -15.78 2.69 -31.17
C LEU A 215 -16.76 2.71 -29.99
N ASN A 216 -17.55 1.63 -29.86
CA ASN A 216 -18.40 1.46 -28.71
C ASN A 216 -17.56 0.95 -27.52
N LEU A 217 -17.44 1.76 -26.46
CA LEU A 217 -16.69 1.41 -25.25
C LEU A 217 -17.15 0.08 -24.64
N SER A 218 -18.45 -0.21 -24.64
CA SER A 218 -18.98 -1.46 -24.11
C SER A 218 -18.48 -2.68 -24.91
N ASP A 219 -18.38 -2.57 -26.22
CA ASP A 219 -17.83 -3.64 -27.06
C ASP A 219 -16.33 -3.83 -26.81
N VAL A 220 -15.57 -2.72 -26.69
CA VAL A 220 -14.13 -2.76 -26.37
C VAL A 220 -13.92 -3.45 -25.01
N LEU A 221 -14.68 -3.07 -23.97
CA LEU A 221 -14.60 -3.66 -22.64
C LEU A 221 -14.96 -5.15 -22.63
N THR A 222 -16.02 -5.53 -23.35
CA THR A 222 -16.45 -6.92 -23.47
C THR A 222 -15.37 -7.80 -24.13
N ARG A 223 -14.75 -7.30 -25.20
CA ARG A 223 -13.66 -8.02 -25.88
C ARG A 223 -12.40 -8.09 -25.04
N ALA A 224 -12.06 -7.00 -24.36
CA ALA A 224 -10.93 -6.98 -23.44
C ALA A 224 -11.12 -7.98 -22.28
N GLN A 225 -12.30 -8.05 -21.70
CA GLN A 225 -12.65 -9.03 -20.67
C GLN A 225 -12.52 -10.47 -21.21
N ALA A 226 -13.11 -10.74 -22.36
CA ALA A 226 -13.08 -12.07 -22.98
C ALA A 226 -11.65 -12.52 -23.37
N PHE A 227 -10.76 -11.59 -23.67
CA PHE A 227 -9.36 -11.87 -23.94
C PHE A 227 -8.58 -12.13 -22.64
N LEU A 228 -8.69 -11.26 -21.66
CA LEU A 228 -7.91 -11.32 -20.42
C LEU A 228 -8.26 -12.53 -19.56
N ILE A 229 -9.53 -12.95 -19.51
CA ILE A 229 -9.97 -14.10 -18.72
C ILE A 229 -9.34 -15.43 -19.16
N GLN A 230 -8.81 -15.49 -20.39
CA GLN A 230 -8.14 -16.68 -20.92
C GLN A 230 -6.67 -16.77 -20.52
N MET A 231 -6.12 -15.72 -19.91
CA MET A 231 -4.71 -15.73 -19.49
C MET A 231 -4.51 -16.63 -18.26
N ALA A 232 -3.41 -17.34 -18.25
CA ALA A 232 -3.03 -18.18 -17.11
C ALA A 232 -2.89 -17.31 -15.84
N GLY A 233 -3.49 -17.76 -14.76
CA GLY A 233 -3.49 -17.06 -13.47
C GLY A 233 -4.60 -16.04 -13.28
N VAL A 234 -5.35 -15.69 -14.31
CA VAL A 234 -6.52 -14.81 -14.15
C VAL A 234 -7.70 -15.62 -13.62
N LYS A 235 -8.27 -15.14 -12.50
CA LYS A 235 -9.47 -15.70 -11.87
C LYS A 235 -10.73 -15.07 -12.43
N ASP A 236 -10.77 -13.73 -12.48
CA ASP A 236 -11.89 -12.96 -13.05
C ASP A 236 -11.40 -11.62 -13.59
N VAL A 237 -12.22 -10.99 -14.42
CA VAL A 237 -11.97 -9.66 -14.97
C VAL A 237 -13.23 -8.81 -14.82
N TYR A 238 -13.09 -7.68 -14.11
CA TYR A 238 -14.19 -6.77 -13.87
C TYR A 238 -14.01 -5.51 -14.70
N THR A 239 -14.96 -5.22 -15.54
CA THR A 239 -15.02 -3.95 -16.27
C THR A 239 -15.70 -2.87 -15.42
N SER A 240 -15.41 -1.60 -15.68
CA SER A 240 -16.08 -0.46 -15.04
C SER A 240 -17.60 -0.54 -15.17
N GLN A 241 -18.12 -1.00 -16.30
CA GLN A 241 -19.56 -1.22 -16.52
C GLN A 241 -20.10 -2.37 -15.65
N ARG A 242 -19.40 -3.49 -15.58
CA ARG A 242 -19.79 -4.61 -14.70
C ARG A 242 -19.84 -4.17 -13.25
N LEU A 243 -18.87 -3.39 -12.78
CA LEU A 243 -18.84 -2.85 -11.42
C LEU A 243 -19.99 -1.87 -11.15
N ALA A 244 -20.31 -1.00 -12.11
CA ALA A 244 -21.39 -0.03 -11.98
C ALA A 244 -22.78 -0.70 -11.93
N LEU A 245 -22.98 -1.78 -12.70
CA LEU A 245 -24.29 -2.47 -12.84
C LEU A 245 -24.51 -3.60 -11.86
N SER A 246 -23.45 -4.14 -11.23
CA SER A 246 -23.56 -5.30 -10.33
C SER A 246 -24.27 -4.95 -9.04
N ALA A 247 -25.33 -5.68 -8.73
CA ALA A 247 -26.05 -5.60 -7.48
C ALA A 247 -25.99 -6.96 -6.74
N GLY A 248 -25.45 -6.96 -5.53
CA GLY A 248 -25.73 -8.03 -4.57
C GLY A 248 -24.63 -9.10 -4.34
N GLU A 249 -23.68 -9.32 -5.19
CA GLU A 249 -22.62 -10.31 -4.97
C GLU A 249 -21.55 -9.79 -3.99
N THR A 250 -21.17 -10.59 -2.99
CA THR A 250 -20.30 -10.16 -1.89
C THR A 250 -18.89 -9.85 -2.36
N GLU A 251 -18.35 -10.61 -3.33
CA GLU A 251 -17.00 -10.42 -3.86
C GLU A 251 -16.91 -9.14 -4.70
N ILE A 252 -17.87 -8.94 -5.61
CA ILE A 252 -17.95 -7.73 -6.44
C ILE A 252 -18.21 -6.49 -5.59
N ARG A 253 -18.92 -6.62 -4.47
CA ARG A 253 -19.25 -5.49 -3.59
C ARG A 253 -18.00 -4.77 -3.07
N ARG A 254 -16.91 -5.46 -2.78
CA ARG A 254 -15.66 -4.83 -2.32
C ARG A 254 -14.99 -4.01 -3.41
N LEU A 255 -14.83 -4.59 -4.59
CA LEU A 255 -14.30 -3.88 -5.75
C LEU A 255 -15.18 -2.68 -6.10
N ARG A 256 -16.49 -2.84 -6.10
CA ARG A 256 -17.44 -1.75 -6.32
C ARG A 256 -17.33 -0.63 -5.29
N ASN A 257 -17.16 -0.96 -4.00
CA ASN A 257 -17.00 0.05 -2.95
C ASN A 257 -15.68 0.84 -3.06
N SER A 258 -14.65 0.24 -3.64
CA SER A 258 -13.37 0.91 -3.93
C SER A 258 -13.34 1.59 -5.31
N PHE A 259 -14.32 1.31 -6.17
CA PHE A 259 -14.39 1.86 -7.52
C PHE A 259 -14.84 3.32 -7.51
N ASN A 260 -14.08 4.17 -8.18
CA ASN A 260 -14.43 5.56 -8.45
C ASN A 260 -14.35 5.81 -9.96
N GLN A 261 -15.47 6.17 -10.57
CA GLN A 261 -15.59 6.33 -12.02
C GLN A 261 -14.57 7.30 -12.65
N MET A 262 -14.11 8.30 -11.88
CA MET A 262 -13.17 9.32 -12.36
C MET A 262 -11.69 8.99 -12.10
N ARG A 263 -11.40 7.96 -11.31
CA ARG A 263 -10.04 7.68 -10.84
C ARG A 263 -9.61 6.23 -10.98
N SER A 264 -10.56 5.31 -11.01
CA SER A 264 -10.28 3.89 -11.16
C SER A 264 -10.11 3.51 -12.62
N GLY A 265 -9.34 2.44 -12.88
CA GLY A 265 -9.16 1.89 -14.21
C GLY A 265 -10.47 1.35 -14.80
N ASP A 266 -10.48 1.19 -16.11
CA ASP A 266 -11.62 0.65 -16.85
C ASP A 266 -11.78 -0.86 -16.67
N ILE A 267 -10.68 -1.54 -16.35
CA ILE A 267 -10.60 -3.00 -16.22
C ILE A 267 -9.81 -3.34 -14.97
N PHE A 268 -10.34 -4.28 -14.18
CA PHE A 268 -9.70 -4.85 -13.01
C PHE A 268 -9.44 -6.34 -13.24
N ILE A 269 -8.20 -6.77 -13.05
CA ILE A 269 -7.80 -8.16 -13.19
C ILE A 269 -7.70 -8.78 -11.80
N GLU A 270 -8.52 -9.77 -11.52
CA GLU A 270 -8.40 -10.60 -10.32
C GLU A 270 -7.55 -11.82 -10.64
N VAL A 271 -6.43 -11.95 -9.95
CA VAL A 271 -5.50 -13.07 -10.13
C VAL A 271 -5.86 -14.20 -9.16
N SER A 272 -5.64 -15.42 -9.58
CA SER A 272 -5.96 -16.62 -8.78
C SER A 272 -5.09 -16.71 -7.52
N PRO A 273 -5.65 -17.15 -6.38
CA PRO A 273 -4.88 -17.39 -5.17
C PRO A 273 -3.68 -18.31 -5.40
N GLY A 274 -2.57 -17.99 -4.73
CA GLY A 274 -1.30 -18.71 -4.89
C GLY A 274 -0.43 -18.21 -6.05
N TRP A 275 -0.96 -17.31 -6.89
CA TRP A 275 -0.17 -16.62 -7.90
C TRP A 275 0.44 -15.34 -7.34
N LYS A 276 1.63 -14.99 -7.82
CA LYS A 276 2.29 -13.73 -7.51
C LYS A 276 2.06 -12.72 -8.63
N VAL A 277 1.50 -11.56 -8.29
CA VAL A 277 1.45 -10.42 -9.20
C VAL A 277 2.79 -9.70 -9.14
N VAL A 278 3.42 -9.51 -10.28
CA VAL A 278 4.74 -8.90 -10.38
C VAL A 278 4.63 -7.56 -11.10
N ASN A 279 5.21 -6.53 -10.50
CA ASN A 279 5.50 -5.28 -11.18
C ASN A 279 6.91 -5.37 -11.77
N GLU A 280 7.01 -5.33 -13.09
CA GLU A 280 8.30 -5.50 -13.79
C GLU A 280 9.24 -4.30 -13.64
N GLU A 281 8.72 -3.12 -13.34
CA GLU A 281 9.52 -1.90 -13.15
C GLU A 281 10.14 -1.83 -11.76
N THR A 282 9.31 -2.13 -10.73
CA THR A 282 9.73 -2.03 -9.32
C THR A 282 10.24 -3.35 -8.76
N HIS A 283 10.08 -4.47 -9.47
CA HIS A 283 10.31 -5.84 -9.01
C HIS A 283 9.48 -6.24 -7.78
N GLU A 284 8.51 -5.41 -7.41
CA GLU A 284 7.58 -5.70 -6.33
C GLU A 284 6.71 -6.90 -6.71
N GLN A 285 6.53 -7.81 -5.75
CA GLN A 285 5.70 -8.98 -5.90
C GLN A 285 4.64 -9.01 -4.81
N THR A 286 3.40 -9.22 -5.20
CA THR A 286 2.28 -9.36 -4.26
C THR A 286 1.66 -10.74 -4.43
N LEU A 287 1.58 -11.51 -3.34
CA LEU A 287 0.95 -12.82 -3.38
C LEU A 287 -0.57 -12.68 -3.27
N GLU A 288 -1.29 -13.23 -4.24
CA GLU A 288 -2.74 -13.32 -4.18
C GLU A 288 -3.19 -14.46 -3.27
N ARG A 289 -4.12 -14.16 -2.36
CA ARG A 289 -4.57 -15.08 -1.30
C ARG A 289 -6.06 -15.37 -1.38
N ALA A 290 -6.42 -16.59 -1.04
CA ALA A 290 -7.84 -17.00 -0.89
C ALA A 290 -8.43 -16.51 0.43
N SER A 291 -7.60 -16.25 1.44
CA SER A 291 -8.04 -15.88 2.79
C SER A 291 -7.50 -14.53 3.23
N TYR A 292 -8.15 -13.97 4.24
CA TYR A 292 -7.67 -12.72 4.85
C TYR A 292 -6.43 -12.96 5.71
N VAL A 293 -5.53 -11.99 5.69
CA VAL A 293 -4.45 -11.89 6.67
C VAL A 293 -4.94 -11.07 7.85
N GLY A 294 -4.94 -11.68 9.03
CA GLY A 294 -5.24 -10.98 10.27
C GLY A 294 -4.06 -10.12 10.70
N PHE A 295 -4.32 -8.87 11.07
CA PHE A 295 -3.31 -7.97 11.61
C PHE A 295 -3.91 -7.11 12.73
N PRO A 296 -3.09 -6.62 13.67
CA PRO A 296 -3.57 -5.82 14.77
C PRO A 296 -3.90 -4.39 14.33
N ILE A 297 -4.81 -3.76 15.10
CA ILE A 297 -5.00 -2.32 15.09
C ILE A 297 -4.81 -1.79 16.52
N PHE A 298 -4.01 -0.74 16.65
CA PHE A 298 -3.72 -0.10 17.93
C PHE A 298 -4.27 1.32 17.91
N PHE A 299 -4.88 1.70 19.03
CA PHE A 299 -5.31 3.06 19.32
C PHE A 299 -4.57 3.54 20.55
N PHE A 300 -3.97 4.72 20.49
CA PHE A 300 -3.25 5.33 21.59
C PHE A 300 -3.54 6.82 21.66
N GLY A 301 -3.72 7.35 22.86
CA GLY A 301 -3.91 8.79 23.09
C GLY A 301 -5.26 9.13 23.70
N CYS A 302 -5.79 10.30 23.33
CA CYS A 302 -7.01 10.83 23.94
C CYS A 302 -8.25 10.00 23.60
N ASN A 303 -9.19 9.95 24.56
CA ASN A 303 -10.48 9.26 24.42
C ASN A 303 -10.40 7.75 24.12
N VAL A 304 -9.24 7.12 24.36
CA VAL A 304 -9.06 5.68 24.25
C VAL A 304 -9.16 5.02 25.63
N ARG A 305 -9.95 3.96 25.72
CA ARG A 305 -9.98 3.11 26.91
C ARG A 305 -8.90 2.03 26.79
N PRO A 306 -8.11 1.78 27.84
CA PRO A 306 -7.18 0.65 27.86
C PRO A 306 -7.95 -0.68 27.87
N GLU A 307 -8.02 -1.33 26.75
CA GLU A 307 -8.66 -2.65 26.60
C GLU A 307 -8.07 -3.45 25.43
N THR A 308 -8.20 -4.75 25.48
CA THR A 308 -7.86 -5.65 24.38
C THR A 308 -9.13 -6.29 23.84
N ILE A 309 -9.47 -5.96 22.59
CA ILE A 309 -10.64 -6.52 21.91
C ILE A 309 -10.17 -7.75 21.13
N LYS A 310 -10.69 -8.93 21.47
CA LYS A 310 -10.36 -10.20 20.82
C LYS A 310 -11.28 -10.55 19.66
N THR A 311 -12.44 -9.88 19.57
CA THR A 311 -13.39 -10.09 18.46
C THR A 311 -12.80 -9.50 17.18
N PRO A 312 -12.67 -10.30 16.10
CA PRO A 312 -12.19 -9.80 14.84
C PRO A 312 -13.09 -8.69 14.29
N VAL A 313 -12.45 -7.67 13.71
CA VAL A 313 -13.13 -6.56 13.03
C VAL A 313 -12.58 -6.44 11.61
N THR A 314 -13.30 -5.78 10.74
CA THR A 314 -12.87 -5.55 9.36
C THR A 314 -12.30 -4.14 9.20
N VAL A 315 -11.38 -3.95 8.25
CA VAL A 315 -10.66 -2.66 8.04
C VAL A 315 -11.59 -1.50 7.69
N ASP A 316 -12.77 -1.77 7.17
CA ASP A 316 -13.78 -0.77 6.82
C ASP A 316 -14.34 -0.02 8.05
N CYS A 317 -14.14 -0.54 9.27
CA CYS A 317 -14.49 0.15 10.51
C CYS A 317 -13.51 1.29 10.89
N ILE A 318 -12.30 1.36 10.29
CA ILE A 318 -11.27 2.34 10.65
C ILE A 318 -11.72 3.75 10.28
N ALA A 319 -12.14 3.95 9.03
CA ALA A 319 -12.55 5.28 8.54
C ALA A 319 -13.71 5.88 9.34
N PRO A 320 -14.83 5.17 9.65
CA PRO A 320 -15.89 5.71 10.47
C PRO A 320 -15.46 5.94 11.93
N THR A 321 -14.52 5.16 12.46
CA THR A 321 -13.97 5.36 13.80
C THR A 321 -13.17 6.67 13.87
N VAL A 322 -12.28 6.91 12.90
CA VAL A 322 -11.52 8.15 12.79
C VAL A 322 -12.45 9.35 12.56
N ALA A 323 -13.42 9.23 11.65
CA ALA A 323 -14.41 10.29 11.40
C ALA A 323 -15.21 10.66 12.67
N ARG A 324 -15.61 9.65 13.47
CA ARG A 324 -16.28 9.87 14.76
C ARG A 324 -15.39 10.64 15.72
N PHE A 325 -14.11 10.28 15.82
CA PHE A 325 -13.14 10.99 16.65
C PHE A 325 -13.00 12.45 16.20
N MET A 326 -12.89 12.70 14.90
CA MET A 326 -12.81 14.03 14.31
C MET A 326 -14.14 14.80 14.37
N ARG A 327 -15.22 14.19 14.84
CA ARG A 327 -16.58 14.76 14.87
C ARG A 327 -17.08 15.22 13.49
N ILE A 328 -16.70 14.51 12.46
CA ILE A 328 -17.16 14.70 11.10
C ILE A 328 -18.01 13.52 10.64
N ARG A 329 -18.74 13.70 9.55
CA ARG A 329 -19.52 12.62 8.94
C ARG A 329 -18.58 11.55 8.38
N ALA A 330 -18.92 10.29 8.60
CA ALA A 330 -18.22 9.17 7.98
C ALA A 330 -18.28 9.28 6.44
N PRO A 331 -17.26 8.75 5.71
CA PRO A 331 -17.28 8.73 4.25
C PRO A 331 -18.58 8.10 3.70
N ASN A 332 -19.09 8.65 2.60
CA ASN A 332 -20.38 8.22 2.03
C ASN A 332 -20.44 6.73 1.65
N ALA A 333 -19.31 6.15 1.25
CA ALA A 333 -19.21 4.73 0.90
C ALA A 333 -19.03 3.80 2.12
N CYS A 334 -18.95 4.36 3.33
CA CYS A 334 -18.71 3.59 4.54
C CYS A 334 -20.00 2.97 5.06
N SER A 335 -20.04 1.64 5.14
CA SER A 335 -21.19 0.88 5.65
C SER A 335 -20.93 0.27 7.03
N ALA A 336 -19.68 0.24 7.49
CA ALA A 336 -19.32 -0.30 8.79
C ALA A 336 -19.60 0.68 9.94
N ALA A 337 -19.93 0.13 11.11
CA ALA A 337 -20.04 0.91 12.32
C ALA A 337 -18.66 1.28 12.90
N PRO A 338 -18.51 2.47 13.51
CA PRO A 338 -17.28 2.82 14.22
C PRO A 338 -17.05 1.89 15.42
N LEU A 339 -15.79 1.64 15.74
CA LEU A 339 -15.40 0.86 16.91
C LEU A 339 -15.80 1.56 18.22
N SER A 340 -16.22 0.78 19.21
CA SER A 340 -16.69 1.30 20.50
C SER A 340 -15.53 1.72 21.43
N ALA A 341 -14.32 1.25 21.18
CA ALA A 341 -13.14 1.55 21.97
C ALA A 341 -12.71 3.04 21.94
N VAL A 342 -13.13 3.77 20.92
CA VAL A 342 -12.88 5.20 20.74
C VAL A 342 -14.19 5.98 20.94
N ARG A 343 -14.18 6.99 21.83
CA ARG A 343 -15.35 7.80 22.18
C ARG A 343 -15.37 9.16 21.49
#